data_615f9eacd92c233918142b157b094cc0
#
_entry.id   615f9eacd92c233918142b157b094cc0
#
_cell.length_a   1.000
_cell.length_b   1.000
_cell.length_c   1.000
_cell.angle_alpha   90.00
_cell.angle_beta   90.00
_cell.angle_gamma   90.00
#
_symmetry.space_group_name_H-M   'P 1'
#
loop_
_entity.id
_entity.type
_entity.pdbx_description
1 polymer ?
#
loop_
_entity_poly.entity_id
_entity_poly.type
_entity_poly.pdbx_seq_one_letter_code
_entity_poly.pdbx_strand_id
1 'polypeptide(L)'
;LSKARALLRQVGLASREDDWPQQLSGGQQQRVAIARALAMDPEVMLFDEPTSALDPELVGEVLRIMQQLAEEGKTMVVVTHEMGFARHVSSHVIFLHQGKIEEEGHPDALFGAPKSPRLQQFLKGSLK
;
A
#
# COMPACT_ATOMS: atom_id res chain seq x y z
N LEU A 1 10.08 0.65 -24.50
CA LEU A 1 8.93 1.56 -24.62
C LEU A 1 7.59 0.85 -24.43
N SER A 2 7.39 -0.32 -25.04
CA SER A 2 6.12 -1.03 -24.87
C SER A 2 5.89 -1.49 -23.43
N LYS A 3 6.94 -1.95 -22.75
CA LYS A 3 6.84 -2.33 -21.33
C LYS A 3 6.52 -1.12 -20.45
N ALA A 4 7.17 0.01 -20.70
CA ALA A 4 6.93 1.23 -19.94
C ALA A 4 5.49 1.70 -20.11
N ARG A 5 4.96 1.69 -21.33
CA ARG A 5 3.58 2.09 -21.60
C ARG A 5 2.57 1.15 -20.95
N ALA A 6 2.85 -0.17 -20.98
CA ALA A 6 1.99 -1.14 -20.33
C ALA A 6 1.94 -0.91 -18.81
N LEU A 7 3.07 -0.59 -18.19
CA LEU A 7 3.13 -0.29 -16.76
C LEU A 7 2.39 1.00 -16.41
N LEU A 8 2.53 2.05 -17.21
CA LEU A 8 1.78 3.28 -16.99
C LEU A 8 0.28 3.05 -17.11
N ARG A 9 -0.13 2.19 -18.04
CA ARG A 9 -1.54 1.82 -18.18
C ARG A 9 -2.02 1.05 -16.95
N GLN A 10 -1.20 0.14 -16.44
CA GLN A 10 -1.52 -0.65 -15.26
C GLN A 10 -1.78 0.23 -14.03
N VAL A 11 -1.04 1.33 -13.89
CA VAL A 11 -1.21 2.25 -12.77
C VAL A 11 -2.14 3.42 -13.11
N GLY A 12 -2.84 3.36 -14.24
CA GLY A 12 -3.85 4.35 -14.61
C GLY A 12 -3.31 5.67 -15.14
N LEU A 13 -2.10 5.67 -15.69
CA LEU A 13 -1.45 6.89 -16.16
C LEU A 13 -1.15 6.88 -17.66
N ALA A 14 -1.89 6.10 -18.45
CA ALA A 14 -1.66 6.01 -19.88
C ALA A 14 -1.72 7.38 -20.57
N SER A 15 -2.60 8.28 -20.13
CA SER A 15 -2.77 9.61 -20.72
C SER A 15 -1.68 10.60 -20.30
N ARG A 16 -0.79 10.21 -19.41
CA ARG A 16 0.25 11.08 -18.85
C ARG A 16 1.66 10.67 -19.24
N GLU A 17 1.81 9.83 -20.25
CA GLU A 17 3.13 9.27 -20.60
C GLU A 17 4.14 10.33 -21.05
N ASP A 18 3.67 11.45 -21.56
CA ASP A 18 4.54 12.54 -22.04
C ASP A 18 4.74 13.65 -21.02
N ASP A 19 4.15 13.52 -19.83
CA ASP A 19 4.28 14.54 -18.78
C ASP A 19 5.61 14.41 -18.04
N TRP A 20 6.16 15.55 -17.64
CA TRP A 20 7.30 15.57 -16.73
C TRP A 20 6.82 15.29 -15.30
N PRO A 21 7.68 14.71 -14.43
CA PRO A 21 7.27 14.42 -13.06
C PRO A 21 6.68 15.61 -12.30
N GLN A 22 7.18 16.82 -12.55
CA GLN A 22 6.69 18.03 -11.89
C GLN A 22 5.24 18.36 -12.27
N GLN A 23 4.76 17.85 -13.38
CA GLN A 23 3.40 18.10 -13.88
C GLN A 23 2.38 17.15 -13.24
N LEU A 24 2.84 16.13 -12.52
CA LEU A 24 1.98 15.11 -11.93
C LEU A 24 1.61 15.48 -10.49
N SER A 25 0.40 15.09 -10.07
CA SER A 25 -0.01 15.20 -8.67
C SER A 25 0.82 14.26 -7.79
N GLY A 26 0.75 14.45 -6.46
CA GLY A 26 1.45 13.56 -5.53
C GLY A 26 1.04 12.09 -5.69
N GLY A 27 -0.27 11.84 -5.84
CA GLY A 27 -0.76 10.49 -6.07
C GLY A 27 -0.31 9.90 -7.38
N GLN A 28 -0.27 10.73 -8.45
CA GLN A 28 0.23 10.28 -9.75
C GLN A 28 1.72 9.97 -9.68
N GLN A 29 2.51 10.80 -8.99
CA GLN A 29 3.93 10.53 -8.79
C GLN A 29 4.16 9.23 -8.03
N GLN A 30 3.32 8.97 -7.02
CA GLN A 30 3.40 7.72 -6.26
C GLN A 30 3.09 6.52 -7.16
N ARG A 31 2.12 6.64 -8.05
CA ARG A 31 1.81 5.57 -9.00
C ARG A 31 2.95 5.32 -9.99
N VAL A 32 3.65 6.37 -10.41
CA VAL A 32 4.85 6.21 -11.23
C VAL A 32 5.94 5.45 -10.46
N ALA A 33 6.10 5.75 -9.18
CA ALA A 33 7.07 5.04 -8.34
C ALA A 33 6.75 3.55 -8.27
N ILE A 34 5.46 3.19 -8.16
CA ILE A 34 5.03 1.79 -8.18
C ILE A 34 5.35 1.15 -9.54
N ALA A 35 5.06 1.85 -10.64
CA ALA A 35 5.37 1.35 -11.98
C ALA A 35 6.86 1.12 -12.18
N ARG A 36 7.70 2.02 -11.65
CA ARG A 36 9.16 1.87 -11.71
C ARG A 36 9.62 0.60 -10.99
N ALA A 37 9.06 0.35 -9.81
CA ALA A 37 9.38 -0.88 -9.07
C ALA A 37 8.96 -2.11 -9.85
N LEU A 38 7.77 -2.10 -10.45
CA LEU A 38 7.26 -3.22 -11.25
C LEU A 38 8.11 -3.48 -12.49
N ALA A 39 8.74 -2.43 -13.04
CA ALA A 39 9.58 -2.58 -14.23
C ALA A 39 10.77 -3.50 -14.01
N MET A 40 11.19 -3.69 -12.77
CA MET A 40 12.30 -4.57 -12.40
C MET A 40 11.87 -6.03 -12.25
N ASP A 41 10.61 -6.34 -12.44
CA ASP A 41 10.02 -7.68 -12.23
C ASP A 41 10.42 -8.26 -10.87
N PRO A 42 10.11 -7.56 -9.76
CA PRO A 42 10.58 -7.96 -8.44
C PRO A 42 9.86 -9.19 -7.91
N GLU A 43 10.56 -10.01 -7.13
CA GLU A 43 9.92 -11.12 -6.42
C GLU A 43 9.15 -10.62 -5.19
N VAL A 44 9.63 -9.55 -4.56
CA VAL A 44 9.01 -8.93 -3.39
C VAL A 44 9.02 -7.42 -3.58
N MET A 45 7.88 -6.79 -3.33
CA MET A 45 7.76 -5.34 -3.33
C MET A 45 7.64 -4.82 -1.91
N LEU A 46 8.36 -3.75 -1.61
CA LEU A 46 8.35 -3.11 -0.29
C LEU A 46 7.69 -1.74 -0.39
N PHE A 47 6.69 -1.51 0.45
CA PHE A 47 5.97 -0.23 0.54
C PHE A 47 6.13 0.32 1.95
N ASP A 48 6.72 1.49 2.08
CA ASP A 48 6.90 2.15 3.38
C ASP A 48 6.00 3.39 3.42
N GLU A 49 4.85 3.24 4.06
CA GLU A 49 3.83 4.29 4.20
C GLU A 49 3.53 5.00 2.87
N PRO A 50 3.08 4.26 1.85
CA PRO A 50 2.96 4.81 0.49
C PRO A 50 1.92 5.91 0.34
N THR A 51 1.03 6.10 1.31
CA THR A 51 -0.02 7.11 1.26
C THR A 51 0.15 8.23 2.28
N SER A 52 1.17 8.18 3.14
CA SER A 52 1.30 9.08 4.30
C SER A 52 1.47 10.55 3.90
N ALA A 53 2.08 10.83 2.76
CA ALA A 53 2.33 12.19 2.29
C ALA A 53 1.26 12.69 1.31
N LEU A 54 0.18 11.93 1.10
CA LEU A 54 -0.85 12.26 0.12
C LEU A 54 -2.06 12.89 0.81
N ASP A 55 -2.74 13.78 0.06
CA ASP A 55 -4.05 14.28 0.47
C ASP A 55 -5.03 13.10 0.53
N PRO A 56 -6.01 13.13 1.46
CA PRO A 56 -6.96 12.01 1.62
C PRO A 56 -7.67 11.61 0.32
N GLU A 57 -7.96 12.57 -0.54
CA GLU A 57 -8.65 12.30 -1.80
C GLU A 57 -7.79 11.52 -2.81
N LEU A 58 -6.45 11.51 -2.63
CA LEU A 58 -5.53 10.80 -3.52
C LEU A 58 -5.17 9.40 -3.02
N VAL A 59 -5.46 9.11 -1.75
CA VAL A 59 -5.08 7.86 -1.10
C VAL A 59 -5.76 6.65 -1.75
N GLY A 60 -7.05 6.77 -2.07
CA GLY A 60 -7.83 5.66 -2.59
C GLY A 60 -7.30 5.08 -3.89
N GLU A 61 -6.78 5.92 -4.79
CA GLU A 61 -6.26 5.46 -6.07
C GLU A 61 -4.99 4.62 -5.90
N VAL A 62 -4.10 5.06 -5.00
CA VAL A 62 -2.86 4.33 -4.72
C VAL A 62 -3.19 2.99 -4.06
N LEU A 63 -4.09 2.97 -3.08
CA LEU A 63 -4.48 1.73 -2.40
C LEU A 63 -5.16 0.76 -3.36
N ARG A 64 -5.94 1.26 -4.32
CA ARG A 64 -6.59 0.40 -5.32
C ARG A 64 -5.56 -0.32 -6.18
N ILE A 65 -4.50 0.38 -6.60
CA ILE A 65 -3.44 -0.24 -7.39
C ILE A 65 -2.72 -1.31 -6.58
N MET A 66 -2.42 -1.03 -5.31
CA MET A 66 -1.79 -2.01 -4.43
C MET A 66 -2.69 -3.23 -4.23
N GLN A 67 -4.00 -3.03 -4.11
CA GLN A 67 -4.95 -4.12 -3.99
C GLN A 67 -4.96 -4.99 -5.26
N GLN A 68 -4.93 -4.36 -6.43
CA GLN A 68 -4.85 -5.09 -7.69
C GLN A 68 -3.58 -5.94 -7.78
N LEU A 69 -2.45 -5.40 -7.33
CA LEU A 69 -1.19 -6.14 -7.31
C LEU A 69 -1.30 -7.36 -6.39
N ALA A 70 -1.94 -7.21 -5.24
CA ALA A 70 -2.16 -8.33 -4.32
C ALA A 70 -3.04 -9.41 -4.96
N GLU A 71 -4.10 -9.00 -5.67
CA GLU A 71 -5.00 -9.92 -6.35
C GLU A 71 -4.28 -10.68 -7.48
N GLU A 72 -3.27 -10.07 -8.09
CA GLU A 72 -2.44 -10.70 -9.11
C GLU A 72 -1.41 -11.67 -8.52
N GLY A 73 -1.34 -11.79 -7.20
CA GLY A 73 -0.43 -12.69 -6.53
C GLY A 73 0.96 -12.13 -6.25
N LYS A 74 1.14 -10.81 -6.35
CA LYS A 74 2.42 -10.18 -6.03
C LYS A 74 2.70 -10.27 -4.54
N THR A 75 3.93 -10.64 -4.18
CA THR A 75 4.35 -10.67 -2.78
C THR A 75 4.76 -9.26 -2.35
N MET A 76 4.14 -8.78 -1.28
CA MET A 76 4.37 -7.41 -0.82
C MET A 76 4.54 -7.37 0.69
N VAL A 77 5.44 -6.51 1.14
CA VAL A 77 5.55 -6.12 2.55
C VAL A 77 5.17 -4.64 2.62
N VAL A 78 4.15 -4.32 3.40
CA VAL A 78 3.58 -2.97 3.44
C VAL A 78 3.58 -2.45 4.87
N VAL A 79 4.20 -1.29 5.08
CA VAL A 79 4.09 -0.54 6.33
C VAL A 79 3.04 0.54 6.08
N THR A 80 1.96 0.54 6.87
CA THR A 80 0.85 1.45 6.62
C THR A 80 0.05 1.73 7.88
N HIS A 81 -0.60 2.90 7.90
CA HIS A 81 -1.61 3.26 8.90
C HIS A 81 -3.03 3.08 8.34
N GLU A 82 -3.16 2.62 7.11
CA GLU A 82 -4.45 2.41 6.46
C GLU A 82 -5.02 1.05 6.91
N MET A 83 -5.75 1.05 8.02
CA MET A 83 -6.19 -0.19 8.66
C MET A 83 -7.25 -0.95 7.85
N GLY A 84 -8.14 -0.24 7.17
CA GLY A 84 -9.10 -0.90 6.29
C GLY A 84 -8.42 -1.66 5.16
N PHE A 85 -7.42 -1.04 4.54
CA PHE A 85 -6.63 -1.69 3.50
C PHE A 85 -5.90 -2.91 4.06
N ALA A 86 -5.22 -2.73 5.20
CA ALA A 86 -4.47 -3.82 5.82
C ALA A 86 -5.37 -5.02 6.12
N ARG A 87 -6.57 -4.76 6.65
CA ARG A 87 -7.50 -5.84 6.99
C ARG A 87 -7.99 -6.60 5.76
N HIS A 88 -8.32 -5.88 4.68
CA HIS A 88 -8.93 -6.50 3.50
C HIS A 88 -7.93 -7.16 2.57
N VAL A 89 -6.69 -6.67 2.51
CA VAL A 89 -5.74 -7.08 1.48
C VAL A 89 -4.66 -8.01 1.99
N SER A 90 -4.24 -7.87 3.25
CA SER A 90 -3.11 -8.65 3.77
C SER A 90 -3.50 -10.08 4.09
N SER A 91 -2.52 -10.98 4.00
CA SER A 91 -2.65 -12.38 4.44
C SER A 91 -2.08 -12.59 5.83
N HIS A 92 -1.20 -11.69 6.27
CA HIS A 92 -0.56 -11.74 7.58
C HIS A 92 -0.26 -10.33 8.03
N VAL A 93 -0.58 -10.00 9.27
CA VAL A 93 -0.37 -8.66 9.82
C VAL A 93 0.55 -8.73 11.02
N ILE A 94 1.48 -7.81 11.10
CA ILE A 94 2.42 -7.68 12.21
C ILE A 94 2.25 -6.29 12.83
N PHE A 95 1.96 -6.26 14.14
CA PHE A 95 1.90 -5.01 14.88
C PHE A 95 3.21 -4.81 15.63
N LEU A 96 3.91 -3.73 15.29
CA LEU A 96 5.19 -3.40 15.90
C LEU A 96 5.01 -2.36 17.00
N HIS A 97 5.74 -2.55 18.09
CA HIS A 97 5.78 -1.59 19.19
C HIS A 97 7.18 -1.56 19.81
N GLN A 98 7.78 -0.38 19.86
CA GLN A 98 9.12 -0.17 20.44
C GLN A 98 10.16 -1.12 19.85
N GLY A 99 10.12 -1.29 18.51
CA GLY A 99 11.09 -2.11 17.80
C GLY A 99 10.90 -3.61 17.93
N LYS A 100 9.78 -4.04 18.51
CA LYS A 100 9.49 -5.46 18.71
C LYS A 100 8.14 -5.81 18.11
N ILE A 101 7.97 -7.10 17.79
CA ILE A 101 6.67 -7.62 17.37
C ILE A 101 5.80 -7.77 18.63
N GLU A 102 4.77 -6.93 18.72
CA GLU A 102 3.83 -6.97 19.85
C GLU A 102 2.78 -8.06 19.64
N GLU A 103 2.26 -8.16 18.43
CA GLU A 103 1.26 -9.17 18.06
C GLU A 103 1.30 -9.38 16.56
N GLU A 104 1.03 -10.62 16.09
CA GLU A 104 0.97 -10.93 14.67
C GLU A 104 -0.03 -12.04 14.42
N GLY A 105 -0.57 -12.09 13.20
CA GLY A 105 -1.49 -13.14 12.81
C GLY A 105 -2.31 -12.80 11.60
N HIS A 106 -3.34 -13.60 11.36
CA HIS A 106 -4.29 -13.37 10.30
C HIS A 106 -5.06 -12.06 10.56
N PRO A 107 -5.32 -11.25 9.53
CA PRO A 107 -5.98 -9.95 9.74
C PRO A 107 -7.33 -10.04 10.44
N ASP A 108 -8.14 -11.06 10.17
CA ASP A 108 -9.44 -11.20 10.82
C ASP A 108 -9.30 -11.37 12.33
N ALA A 109 -8.34 -12.16 12.77
CA ALA A 109 -8.09 -12.38 14.20
C ALA A 109 -7.46 -11.13 14.84
N LEU A 110 -6.48 -10.55 14.19
CA LEU A 110 -5.74 -9.41 14.75
C LEU A 110 -6.61 -8.16 14.86
N PHE A 111 -7.44 -7.88 13.86
CA PHE A 111 -8.32 -6.71 13.88
C PHE A 111 -9.63 -6.96 14.60
N GLY A 112 -10.16 -8.20 14.52
CA GLY A 112 -11.44 -8.53 15.12
C GLY A 112 -11.37 -8.86 16.61
N ALA A 113 -10.26 -9.48 17.06
CA ALA A 113 -10.08 -9.89 18.44
C ALA A 113 -8.62 -9.69 18.88
N PRO A 114 -8.13 -8.44 18.89
CA PRO A 114 -6.75 -8.19 19.29
C PRO A 114 -6.54 -8.55 20.76
N LYS A 115 -5.43 -9.22 21.05
CA LYS A 115 -5.09 -9.67 22.42
C LYS A 115 -4.29 -8.62 23.18
N SER A 116 -3.40 -7.90 22.47
CA SER A 116 -2.54 -6.90 23.09
C SER A 116 -3.35 -5.65 23.48
N PRO A 117 -3.26 -5.17 24.72
CA PRO A 117 -3.90 -3.91 25.10
C PRO A 117 -3.42 -2.73 24.26
N ARG A 118 -2.15 -2.73 23.86
CA ARG A 118 -1.59 -1.66 23.02
C ARG A 118 -2.20 -1.67 21.64
N LEU A 119 -2.38 -2.87 21.05
CA LEU A 119 -3.03 -3.01 19.75
C LEU A 119 -4.50 -2.58 19.85
N GLN A 120 -5.20 -2.98 20.90
CA GLN A 120 -6.59 -2.56 21.12
C GLN A 120 -6.70 -1.04 21.16
N GLN A 121 -5.79 -0.38 21.86
CA GLN A 121 -5.77 1.07 21.97
C GLN A 121 -5.44 1.72 20.63
N PHE A 122 -4.46 1.19 19.91
CA PHE A 122 -4.07 1.67 18.60
C PHE A 122 -5.25 1.61 17.60
N LEU A 123 -5.94 0.48 17.57
CA LEU A 123 -7.07 0.30 16.65
C LEU A 123 -8.24 1.22 16.98
N LYS A 124 -8.51 1.49 18.26
CA LYS A 124 -9.55 2.44 18.65
C LYS A 124 -9.26 3.84 18.11
N GLY A 125 -8.01 4.25 18.11
CA GLY A 125 -7.61 5.53 17.56
C GLY A 125 -7.67 5.60 16.05
N SER A 126 -7.41 4.49 15.38
CA SER A 126 -7.29 4.43 13.91
C SER A 126 -8.61 4.17 13.19
N LEU A 127 -9.61 3.58 13.87
CA LEU A 127 -10.87 3.19 13.26
C LEU A 127 -12.02 4.16 13.54
N LYS A 128 -11.70 5.34 14.02
CA LYS A 128 -12.73 6.38 14.25
C LYS A 128 -13.24 6.94 12.93
#